data_91819eff10e269f31b1d7cb91fa64129
#
_entry.id   91819eff10e269f31b1d7cb91fa64129
#
_cell.length_a   1.000
_cell.length_b   1.000
_cell.length_c   1.000
_cell.angle_alpha   90.00
_cell.angle_beta   90.00
_cell.angle_gamma   90.00
#
_symmetry.space_group_name_H-M   'P 1'
#
loop_
_entity.id
_entity.type
_entity.pdbx_description
1 polymer ?
#
loop_
_entity_poly.entity_id
_entity_poly.type
_entity_poly.pdbx_seq_one_letter_code
_entity_poly.pdbx_strand_id
1 'polypeptide(L)'
;YYKESEYFMAIHKKDPRNRSAATRKRELYKKSRYYQESRQKLYIAGGIGAFILVFILILAGIRGCSNYRNSKAAEKAAAQDAVSMNVNSETSSEAADAVVMDPVSLTLSVVGDCTLGTDETFDYDTSLNAYYENYGSAYFLQNVKSIFSQDDLTIANFEGTLTESDAREDKTFAFKGPASFTSILTDGSVEAVNTANNHSHDYGDQSFDDTLSALDAAGIIHFGYDETAVTEVNGIKVGMVGIYELNDHLGREEQLKQNIEKVKKDGAQLIIVIFHWGNEKEEVPDSNQTTLGHLAIDLGADLVCGHHPHVLQGIEEYKGKNIVYSLGNFCFGGNAYPSDMDTMIFQQTFTIDSNGVKADNVTNIIPCSISSDSDYNNYQPTPVSGEEADSILQKIQERSSWIGSGSTENSEGDDIYEDSEGTDSEDSSEDYSGDEDLTDSYDEM
;
A
#
# COMPACT_ATOMS: atom_id res chain seq x y z
N TYR A 1 -62.24 32.98 -1.12
CA TYR A 1 -61.51 32.04 -2.03
C TYR A 1 -60.02 32.35 -2.09
N TYR A 2 -59.52 33.54 -1.74
CA TYR A 2 -58.07 33.87 -1.80
C TYR A 2 -57.31 33.54 -0.50
N LYS A 3 -57.99 33.40 0.61
CA LYS A 3 -57.31 33.10 1.91
C LYS A 3 -57.09 31.63 2.18
N GLU A 4 -57.83 30.73 1.56
CA GLU A 4 -57.66 29.27 1.71
C GLU A 4 -56.46 28.71 0.91
N SER A 5 -56.10 29.36 -0.22
CA SER A 5 -55.00 28.90 -1.04
C SER A 5 -53.61 29.19 -0.38
N GLU A 6 -53.49 30.30 0.37
CA GLU A 6 -52.25 30.57 1.11
C GLU A 6 -52.06 29.67 2.33
N TYR A 7 -53.14 29.22 2.98
CA TYR A 7 -53.07 28.32 4.08
C TYR A 7 -52.69 26.89 3.67
N PHE A 8 -53.17 26.47 2.51
CA PHE A 8 -52.81 25.16 1.94
C PHE A 8 -51.35 25.10 1.47
N MET A 9 -50.79 26.20 0.93
CA MET A 9 -49.39 26.30 0.54
C MET A 9 -48.42 26.36 1.74
N ALA A 10 -48.87 26.89 2.88
CA ALA A 10 -48.05 26.97 4.10
C ALA A 10 -47.95 25.63 4.83
N ILE A 11 -48.94 24.75 4.72
CA ILE A 11 -48.92 23.42 5.36
C ILE A 11 -48.04 22.44 4.59
N HIS A 12 -47.98 22.53 3.23
CA HIS A 12 -47.16 21.63 2.39
C HIS A 12 -45.67 21.95 2.46
N LYS A 13 -45.25 23.12 3.00
CA LYS A 13 -43.80 23.47 3.13
C LYS A 13 -43.11 22.88 4.37
N LYS A 14 -43.82 22.18 5.24
CA LYS A 14 -43.26 21.67 6.51
C LYS A 14 -43.20 20.15 6.68
N ASP A 15 -43.60 19.38 5.69
CA ASP A 15 -43.48 17.91 5.78
C ASP A 15 -42.06 17.48 5.46
N PRO A 16 -41.28 16.92 6.42
CA PRO A 16 -39.90 16.45 6.17
C PRO A 16 -39.82 15.35 5.10
N ARG A 17 -40.94 14.69 4.77
CA ARG A 17 -41.02 13.62 3.77
C ARG A 17 -41.03 14.12 2.32
N ASN A 18 -41.22 15.42 2.09
CA ASN A 18 -41.30 16.03 0.75
C ASN A 18 -40.02 16.78 0.32
N ARG A 19 -38.91 16.58 1.02
CA ARG A 19 -37.62 17.15 0.62
C ARG A 19 -37.01 16.32 -0.50
N SER A 20 -36.51 16.98 -1.57
CA SER A 20 -35.81 16.29 -2.65
C SER A 20 -34.58 15.54 -2.12
N ALA A 21 -34.22 14.44 -2.75
CA ALA A 21 -33.03 13.65 -2.38
C ALA A 21 -31.76 14.52 -2.28
N ALA A 22 -31.62 15.52 -3.19
CA ALA A 22 -30.52 16.48 -3.15
C ALA A 22 -30.50 17.36 -1.89
N THR A 23 -31.67 17.72 -1.35
CA THR A 23 -31.75 18.52 -0.11
C THR A 23 -31.39 17.67 1.12
N ARG A 24 -31.79 16.39 1.13
CA ARG A 24 -31.39 15.44 2.19
C ARG A 24 -29.89 15.16 2.17
N LYS A 25 -29.32 14.92 0.97
CA LYS A 25 -27.87 14.70 0.81
C LYS A 25 -27.05 15.91 1.29
N ARG A 26 -27.53 17.13 1.03
CA ARG A 26 -26.86 18.38 1.46
C ARG A 26 -26.96 18.62 2.97
N GLU A 27 -28.05 18.21 3.61
CA GLU A 27 -28.17 18.30 5.08
C GLU A 27 -27.35 17.24 5.80
N LEU A 28 -27.27 16.03 5.26
CA LEU A 28 -26.40 14.95 5.77
C LEU A 28 -24.93 15.35 5.67
N TYR A 29 -24.51 15.91 4.52
CA TYR A 29 -23.14 16.41 4.32
C TYR A 29 -22.77 17.52 5.32
N LYS A 30 -23.68 18.49 5.56
CA LYS A 30 -23.45 19.53 6.58
C LYS A 30 -23.34 18.96 8.00
N LYS A 31 -24.11 17.90 8.30
CA LYS A 31 -24.09 17.25 9.61
C LYS A 31 -22.81 16.44 9.82
N SER A 32 -22.35 15.75 8.79
CA SER A 32 -21.07 15.03 8.75
C SER A 32 -19.89 15.99 8.96
N ARG A 33 -19.84 17.10 8.20
CA ARG A 33 -18.79 18.11 8.34
C ARG A 33 -18.73 18.74 9.72
N TYR A 34 -19.89 19.05 10.32
CA TYR A 34 -19.96 19.58 11.69
C TYR A 34 -19.46 18.57 12.73
N TYR A 35 -19.71 17.27 12.51
CA TYR A 35 -19.24 16.19 13.38
C TYR A 35 -17.73 16.01 13.26
N GLN A 36 -17.16 16.07 12.04
CA GLN A 36 -15.72 16.01 11.82
C GLN A 36 -14.99 17.22 12.44
N GLU A 37 -15.51 18.44 12.25
CA GLU A 37 -14.92 19.65 12.85
C GLU A 37 -14.97 19.62 14.40
N SER A 38 -15.98 19.00 14.99
CA SER A 38 -16.09 18.85 16.45
C SER A 38 -15.13 17.80 16.99
N ARG A 39 -14.90 16.69 16.28
CA ARG A 39 -13.89 15.67 16.62
C ARG A 39 -12.48 16.22 16.50
N GLN A 40 -12.15 16.94 15.42
CA GLN A 40 -10.84 17.58 15.26
C GLN A 40 -10.52 18.52 16.44
N LYS A 41 -11.48 19.33 16.89
CA LYS A 41 -11.29 20.21 18.07
C LYS A 41 -11.03 19.41 19.35
N LEU A 42 -11.66 18.25 19.50
CA LEU A 42 -11.47 17.37 20.66
C LEU A 42 -10.07 16.72 20.65
N TYR A 43 -9.60 16.26 19.47
CA TYR A 43 -8.24 15.70 19.30
C TYR A 43 -7.15 16.75 19.50
N ILE A 44 -7.34 17.96 18.98
CA ILE A 44 -6.39 19.07 19.21
C ILE A 44 -6.32 19.41 20.70
N ALA A 45 -7.45 19.48 21.40
CA ALA A 45 -7.48 19.76 22.84
C ALA A 45 -6.85 18.60 23.66
N GLY A 46 -7.09 17.34 23.27
CA GLY A 46 -6.47 16.16 23.89
C GLY A 46 -4.96 16.10 23.62
N GLY A 47 -4.54 16.37 22.39
CA GLY A 47 -3.12 16.42 21.99
C GLY A 47 -2.33 17.49 22.74
N ILE A 48 -2.90 18.70 22.90
CA ILE A 48 -2.26 19.78 23.68
C ILE A 48 -2.11 19.36 25.16
N GLY A 49 -3.13 18.72 25.75
CA GLY A 49 -3.07 18.21 27.12
C GLY A 49 -1.98 17.16 27.32
N ALA A 50 -1.86 16.19 26.38
CA ALA A 50 -0.83 15.17 26.39
C ALA A 50 0.57 15.76 26.22
N PHE A 51 0.73 16.74 25.31
CA PHE A 51 1.99 17.42 25.08
C PHE A 51 2.51 18.18 26.32
N ILE A 52 1.58 18.87 27.03
CA ILE A 52 1.91 19.57 28.28
C ILE A 52 2.37 18.56 29.35
N LEU A 53 1.72 17.41 29.44
CA LEU A 53 2.04 16.38 30.44
C LEU A 53 3.41 15.74 30.17
N VAL A 54 3.72 15.43 28.90
CA VAL A 54 5.03 14.93 28.48
C VAL A 54 6.11 15.98 28.72
N PHE A 55 5.84 17.26 28.43
CA PHE A 55 6.78 18.34 28.67
C PHE A 55 7.10 18.52 30.17
N ILE A 56 6.11 18.39 31.05
CA ILE A 56 6.31 18.41 32.51
C ILE A 56 7.17 17.23 32.96
N LEU A 57 6.95 16.02 32.42
CA LEU A 57 7.75 14.84 32.73
C LEU A 57 9.20 14.96 32.26
N ILE A 58 9.42 15.56 31.08
CA ILE A 58 10.77 15.85 30.55
C ILE A 58 11.48 16.85 31.47
N LEU A 59 10.81 17.93 31.88
CA LEU A 59 11.41 18.92 32.80
C LEU A 59 11.73 18.31 34.18
N ALA A 60 10.88 17.40 34.67
CA ALA A 60 11.16 16.66 35.92
C ALA A 60 12.35 15.70 35.75
N GLY A 61 12.46 15.02 34.59
CA GLY A 61 13.59 14.16 34.24
C GLY A 61 14.92 14.93 34.13
N ILE A 62 14.89 16.12 33.50
CA ILE A 62 16.09 16.99 33.40
C ILE A 62 16.56 17.45 34.78
N ARG A 63 15.64 17.81 35.69
CA ARG A 63 15.97 18.15 37.07
C ARG A 63 16.54 16.95 37.85
N GLY A 64 15.98 15.76 37.66
CA GLY A 64 16.49 14.53 38.26
C GLY A 64 17.91 14.18 37.78
N CYS A 65 18.17 14.28 36.46
CA CYS A 65 19.49 14.05 35.86
C CYS A 65 20.53 15.11 36.29
N SER A 66 20.11 16.36 36.45
CA SER A 66 21.03 17.43 36.92
C SER A 66 21.50 17.17 38.34
N ASN A 67 20.60 16.74 39.23
CA ASN A 67 20.94 16.41 40.61
C ASN A 67 21.83 15.15 40.70
N TYR A 68 21.59 14.14 39.86
CA TYR A 68 22.42 12.91 39.77
C TYR A 68 23.81 13.19 39.18
N ARG A 69 23.93 14.09 38.18
CA ARG A 69 25.22 14.51 37.62
C ARG A 69 26.05 15.31 38.63
N ASN A 70 25.41 16.18 39.39
CA ASN A 70 26.11 16.98 40.40
C ASN A 70 26.63 16.12 41.58
N SER A 71 25.93 15.07 41.99
CA SER A 71 26.39 14.12 42.99
C SER A 71 27.58 13.28 42.50
N LYS A 72 27.56 12.82 41.24
CA LYS A 72 28.69 12.09 40.64
C LYS A 72 29.91 12.96 40.34
N ALA A 73 29.73 14.23 40.03
CA ALA A 73 30.81 15.18 39.84
C ALA A 73 31.56 15.47 41.15
N ALA A 74 30.82 15.56 42.29
CA ALA A 74 31.42 15.71 43.62
C ALA A 74 32.22 14.47 44.08
N GLU A 75 31.73 13.25 43.72
CA GLU A 75 32.41 12.00 44.03
C GLU A 75 33.69 11.80 43.18
N LYS A 76 33.68 12.29 41.90
CA LYS A 76 34.82 12.23 40.99
C LYS A 76 35.90 13.28 41.32
N ALA A 77 35.51 14.45 41.87
CA ALA A 77 36.45 15.45 42.34
C ALA A 77 37.23 15.00 43.59
N ALA A 78 36.56 14.24 44.50
CA ALA A 78 37.22 13.67 45.68
C ALA A 78 38.20 12.51 45.34
N ALA A 79 38.05 11.86 44.20
CA ALA A 79 38.92 10.79 43.73
C ALA A 79 40.13 11.28 42.91
N GLN A 80 40.15 12.53 42.40
CA GLN A 80 41.21 13.10 41.58
C GLN A 80 42.31 13.75 42.36
N ASP A 81 42.10 14.07 43.66
CA ASP A 81 43.19 14.59 44.53
C ASP A 81 44.15 13.52 45.04
N ALA A 82 43.95 12.24 44.70
CA ALA A 82 44.78 11.15 45.17
C ALA A 82 45.82 10.61 44.13
N VAL A 83 45.78 11.06 42.87
CA VAL A 83 46.74 10.61 41.84
C VAL A 83 47.22 11.77 40.97
N SER A 84 48.12 12.53 41.51
CA SER A 84 48.99 13.36 40.69
C SER A 84 50.43 13.02 41.03
N MET A 85 51.03 12.20 40.19
CA MET A 85 52.44 12.21 39.76
C MET A 85 52.71 11.06 38.79
N ASN A 86 52.70 11.27 37.54
CA ASN A 86 53.85 11.13 36.66
C ASN A 86 53.50 11.39 35.18
N VAL A 87 54.25 12.23 34.59
CA VAL A 87 54.18 12.72 33.22
C VAL A 87 54.94 11.80 32.30
N ASN A 88 54.46 11.57 31.09
CA ASN A 88 55.20 11.95 29.88
C ASN A 88 54.29 12.00 28.66
N SER A 89 54.46 13.06 27.93
CA SER A 89 53.78 13.41 26.67
C SER A 89 54.14 12.46 25.54
N GLU A 90 53.11 11.85 24.92
CA GLU A 90 53.16 11.50 23.51
C GLU A 90 51.85 11.93 22.85
N THR A 91 51.96 12.87 21.95
CA THR A 91 50.91 13.30 21.02
C THR A 91 50.65 12.18 20.05
N SER A 92 49.54 11.47 20.22
CA SER A 92 48.91 10.69 19.16
C SER A 92 47.58 11.34 18.79
N SER A 93 47.49 11.81 17.57
CA SER A 93 46.24 12.21 16.95
C SER A 93 45.30 11.01 16.90
N GLU A 94 44.33 10.93 17.80
CA GLU A 94 43.21 10.00 17.66
C GLU A 94 42.36 10.47 16.46
N ALA A 95 42.59 9.81 15.34
CA ALA A 95 41.52 9.67 14.35
C ALA A 95 40.36 8.99 15.06
N ALA A 96 39.17 9.61 15.07
CA ALA A 96 37.97 8.97 15.54
C ALA A 96 37.85 7.67 14.74
N ASP A 97 38.01 6.52 15.40
CA ASP A 97 37.67 5.23 14.81
C ASP A 97 36.18 5.30 14.45
N ALA A 98 35.89 5.40 13.18
CA ALA A 98 34.56 5.17 12.67
C ALA A 98 34.18 3.75 13.14
N VAL A 99 33.14 3.65 13.94
CA VAL A 99 32.60 2.36 14.35
C VAL A 99 32.21 1.65 13.05
N VAL A 100 33.03 0.72 12.59
CA VAL A 100 32.77 -0.10 11.42
C VAL A 100 31.67 -1.07 11.86
N MET A 101 30.47 -0.87 11.33
CA MET A 101 29.37 -1.81 11.53
C MET A 101 29.69 -3.07 10.73
N ASP A 102 29.66 -4.23 11.36
CA ASP A 102 29.72 -5.51 10.65
C ASP A 102 28.56 -5.59 9.65
N PRO A 103 28.79 -6.11 8.43
CA PRO A 103 27.72 -6.22 7.45
C PRO A 103 26.55 -7.05 7.98
N VAL A 104 25.34 -6.49 7.86
CA VAL A 104 24.07 -7.18 8.18
C VAL A 104 23.41 -7.61 6.89
N SER A 105 22.90 -8.83 6.86
CA SER A 105 22.14 -9.38 5.74
C SER A 105 20.66 -9.44 6.11
N LEU A 106 19.79 -8.89 5.25
CA LEU A 106 18.34 -8.94 5.39
C LEU A 106 17.74 -9.57 4.15
N THR A 107 16.88 -10.58 4.32
CA THR A 107 16.08 -11.17 3.25
C THR A 107 14.64 -10.69 3.41
N LEU A 108 14.13 -9.97 2.40
CA LEU A 108 12.76 -9.52 2.35
C LEU A 108 12.00 -10.31 1.29
N SER A 109 10.76 -10.70 1.60
CA SER A 109 9.80 -11.24 0.64
C SER A 109 8.73 -10.21 0.33
N VAL A 110 8.39 -10.05 -0.96
CA VAL A 110 7.22 -9.30 -1.40
C VAL A 110 6.34 -10.22 -2.23
N VAL A 111 5.03 -10.18 -1.97
CA VAL A 111 4.04 -11.03 -2.64
C VAL A 111 2.95 -10.18 -3.28
N GLY A 112 2.18 -10.78 -4.20
CA GLY A 112 1.13 -10.12 -4.95
C GLY A 112 -0.10 -9.71 -4.12
N ASP A 113 -1.21 -9.44 -4.81
CA ASP A 113 -2.43 -8.91 -4.20
C ASP A 113 -3.08 -9.93 -3.27
N CYS A 114 -3.22 -9.55 -2.00
CA CYS A 114 -3.94 -10.28 -0.97
C CYS A 114 -5.31 -9.65 -0.76
N THR A 115 -6.30 -10.10 -1.54
CA THR A 115 -7.69 -9.67 -1.43
C THR A 115 -8.40 -10.52 -0.38
N LEU A 116 -8.27 -10.10 0.89
CA LEU A 116 -8.82 -10.88 2.02
C LEU A 116 -10.28 -10.49 2.29
N GLY A 117 -11.17 -10.96 1.44
CA GLY A 117 -12.58 -10.68 1.50
C GLY A 117 -13.31 -11.30 0.31
N THR A 118 -14.59 -10.98 0.18
CA THR A 118 -15.40 -11.35 -0.98
C THR A 118 -16.35 -10.23 -1.34
N ASP A 119 -16.77 -10.15 -2.59
CA ASP A 119 -17.89 -9.30 -3.02
C ASP A 119 -19.23 -9.97 -2.71
N GLU A 120 -20.23 -9.20 -2.34
CA GLU A 120 -21.57 -9.70 -1.99
C GLU A 120 -22.32 -10.35 -3.17
N THR A 121 -21.88 -10.07 -4.42
CA THR A 121 -22.46 -10.64 -5.64
C THR A 121 -21.90 -12.01 -5.99
N PHE A 122 -20.80 -12.44 -5.35
CA PHE A 122 -20.20 -13.75 -5.60
C PHE A 122 -20.93 -14.86 -4.85
N ASP A 123 -20.81 -16.08 -5.37
CA ASP A 123 -21.33 -17.26 -4.69
C ASP A 123 -20.61 -17.48 -3.35
N TYR A 124 -21.34 -17.31 -2.25
CA TYR A 124 -20.77 -17.42 -0.91
C TYR A 124 -20.11 -18.78 -0.65
N ASP A 125 -20.71 -19.87 -1.11
CA ASP A 125 -20.22 -21.23 -0.81
C ASP A 125 -18.82 -21.50 -1.41
N THR A 126 -18.45 -20.76 -2.45
CA THR A 126 -17.12 -20.82 -3.08
C THR A 126 -16.21 -19.65 -2.70
N SER A 127 -16.65 -18.74 -1.84
CA SER A 127 -15.92 -17.53 -1.47
C SER A 127 -14.79 -17.78 -0.47
N LEU A 128 -13.82 -16.85 -0.39
CA LEU A 128 -12.77 -16.83 0.63
C LEU A 128 -13.38 -16.85 2.05
N ASN A 129 -14.49 -16.14 2.26
CA ASN A 129 -15.17 -16.08 3.55
C ASN A 129 -15.68 -17.47 3.98
N ALA A 130 -16.31 -18.22 3.07
CA ALA A 130 -16.73 -19.58 3.36
C ALA A 130 -15.56 -20.54 3.62
N TYR A 131 -14.45 -20.36 2.91
CA TYR A 131 -13.23 -21.13 3.17
C TYR A 131 -12.66 -20.84 4.56
N TYR A 132 -12.66 -19.57 4.98
CA TYR A 132 -12.24 -19.21 6.33
C TYR A 132 -13.11 -19.85 7.41
N GLU A 133 -14.43 -19.83 7.24
CA GLU A 133 -15.36 -20.48 8.18
C GLU A 133 -15.14 -21.99 8.26
N ASN A 134 -14.85 -22.62 7.12
CA ASN A 134 -14.71 -24.09 7.04
C ASN A 134 -13.34 -24.59 7.49
N TYR A 135 -12.27 -23.83 7.23
CA TYR A 135 -10.88 -24.32 7.41
C TYR A 135 -10.04 -23.49 8.38
N GLY A 136 -10.50 -22.27 8.74
CA GLY A 136 -9.77 -21.35 9.63
C GLY A 136 -8.62 -20.63 8.93
N SER A 137 -8.03 -19.66 9.63
CA SER A 137 -7.01 -18.74 9.11
C SER A 137 -5.73 -19.42 8.62
N ALA A 138 -5.27 -20.44 9.32
CA ALA A 138 -4.02 -21.14 8.99
C ALA A 138 -4.06 -21.88 7.64
N TYR A 139 -5.24 -22.09 7.07
CA TYR A 139 -5.42 -22.75 5.77
C TYR A 139 -4.77 -21.97 4.63
N PHE A 140 -4.95 -20.65 4.57
CA PHE A 140 -4.66 -19.83 3.40
C PHE A 140 -3.17 -19.79 3.03
N LEU A 141 -2.30 -19.43 3.95
CA LEU A 141 -0.87 -19.27 3.69
C LEU A 141 -0.01 -20.46 4.13
N GLN A 142 -0.63 -21.62 4.45
CA GLN A 142 0.13 -22.77 4.99
C GLN A 142 1.24 -23.27 4.07
N ASN A 143 1.04 -23.19 2.73
CA ASN A 143 2.00 -23.74 1.76
C ASN A 143 3.21 -22.81 1.54
N VAL A 144 3.11 -21.55 1.95
CA VAL A 144 4.17 -20.53 1.83
C VAL A 144 4.74 -20.11 3.19
N LYS A 145 4.07 -20.43 4.29
CA LYS A 145 4.49 -20.08 5.65
C LYS A 145 5.94 -20.43 5.98
N SER A 146 6.42 -21.59 5.51
CA SER A 146 7.81 -21.99 5.77
C SER A 146 8.83 -21.10 5.06
N ILE A 147 8.44 -20.41 3.99
CA ILE A 147 9.27 -19.45 3.26
C ILE A 147 9.28 -18.13 4.06
N PHE A 148 8.12 -17.59 4.40
CA PHE A 148 7.98 -16.34 5.11
C PHE A 148 8.56 -16.37 6.54
N SER A 149 8.45 -17.51 7.24
CA SER A 149 9.05 -17.66 8.58
C SER A 149 10.57 -17.80 8.58
N GLN A 150 11.22 -17.87 7.42
CA GLN A 150 12.67 -17.95 7.26
C GLN A 150 13.31 -16.70 6.70
N ASP A 151 12.50 -15.77 6.18
CA ASP A 151 12.95 -14.43 5.83
C ASP A 151 12.95 -13.51 7.05
N ASP A 152 13.31 -12.25 6.87
CA ASP A 152 13.38 -11.26 7.93
C ASP A 152 12.17 -10.30 7.93
N LEU A 153 11.46 -10.20 6.79
CA LEU A 153 10.25 -9.38 6.64
C LEU A 153 9.49 -9.78 5.36
N THR A 154 8.22 -10.13 5.51
CA THR A 154 7.29 -10.35 4.38
C THR A 154 6.32 -9.17 4.24
N ILE A 155 6.21 -8.62 3.02
CA ILE A 155 5.34 -7.51 2.66
C ILE A 155 4.31 -7.99 1.64
N ALA A 156 3.03 -7.66 1.84
CA ALA A 156 1.93 -7.92 0.90
C ALA A 156 1.17 -6.63 0.54
N ASN A 157 0.43 -6.63 -0.56
CA ASN A 157 -0.60 -5.63 -0.80
C ASN A 157 -1.93 -6.12 -0.22
N PHE A 158 -2.46 -5.43 0.78
CA PHE A 158 -3.77 -5.73 1.36
C PHE A 158 -4.86 -5.02 0.56
N GLU A 159 -5.55 -5.76 -0.29
CA GLU A 159 -6.57 -5.25 -1.19
C GLU A 159 -7.96 -5.63 -0.71
N GLY A 160 -8.76 -4.64 -0.30
CA GLY A 160 -10.07 -4.86 0.28
C GLY A 160 -10.25 -4.21 1.63
N THR A 161 -11.33 -4.55 2.34
CA THR A 161 -11.68 -3.95 3.64
C THR A 161 -12.01 -4.99 4.70
N LEU A 162 -11.61 -4.72 5.94
CA LEU A 162 -12.00 -5.49 7.13
C LEU A 162 -12.98 -4.68 7.96
N THR A 163 -14.29 -4.87 7.73
CA THR A 163 -15.32 -4.03 8.33
C THR A 163 -16.65 -4.74 8.47
N GLU A 164 -17.46 -4.27 9.40
CA GLU A 164 -18.88 -4.64 9.51
C GLU A 164 -19.80 -3.59 8.83
N SER A 165 -19.23 -2.58 8.14
CA SER A 165 -20.00 -1.56 7.42
C SER A 165 -20.78 -2.18 6.27
N ASP A 166 -22.02 -1.70 6.06
CA ASP A 166 -22.86 -2.05 4.90
C ASP A 166 -22.92 -0.89 3.88
N ALA A 167 -22.03 0.10 4.00
CA ALA A 167 -21.99 1.27 3.12
C ALA A 167 -21.20 0.97 1.83
N ARG A 168 -21.56 -0.09 1.12
CA ARG A 168 -20.93 -0.52 -0.14
C ARG A 168 -20.89 0.65 -1.13
N GLU A 169 -19.72 0.91 -1.69
CA GLU A 169 -19.53 1.89 -2.77
C GLU A 169 -20.19 1.39 -4.08
N ASP A 170 -20.61 2.33 -4.93
CA ASP A 170 -21.20 2.02 -6.23
C ASP A 170 -20.11 1.73 -7.26
N LYS A 171 -19.59 0.52 -7.23
CA LYS A 171 -18.53 -0.01 -8.10
C LYS A 171 -18.80 -1.48 -8.39
N THR A 172 -18.16 -2.01 -9.43
CA THR A 172 -18.37 -3.39 -9.90
C THR A 172 -18.08 -4.39 -8.80
N PHE A 173 -16.90 -4.30 -8.19
CA PHE A 173 -16.49 -5.19 -7.10
C PHE A 173 -16.15 -4.39 -5.84
N ALA A 174 -16.60 -4.86 -4.70
CA ALA A 174 -16.33 -4.29 -3.40
C ALA A 174 -16.07 -5.41 -2.39
N PHE A 175 -14.82 -5.54 -1.94
CA PHE A 175 -14.38 -6.65 -1.11
C PHE A 175 -14.46 -6.35 0.38
N LYS A 176 -15.11 -7.27 1.10
CA LYS A 176 -15.28 -7.19 2.55
C LYS A 176 -15.00 -8.52 3.24
N GLY A 177 -14.24 -8.45 4.33
CA GLY A 177 -14.07 -9.52 5.29
C GLY A 177 -14.20 -9.02 6.73
N PRO A 178 -14.37 -9.89 7.71
CA PRO A 178 -14.37 -9.51 9.13
C PRO A 178 -12.94 -9.20 9.61
N ALA A 179 -12.81 -8.41 10.70
CA ALA A 179 -11.52 -8.08 11.32
C ALA A 179 -10.67 -9.31 11.66
N SER A 180 -11.30 -10.46 11.92
CA SER A 180 -10.58 -11.72 12.22
C SER A 180 -9.73 -12.25 11.06
N PHE A 181 -9.91 -11.73 9.82
CA PHE A 181 -9.08 -12.14 8.67
C PHE A 181 -7.63 -11.67 8.77
N THR A 182 -7.32 -10.72 9.64
CA THR A 182 -5.93 -10.41 9.99
C THR A 182 -5.15 -11.63 10.47
N SER A 183 -5.85 -12.64 11.04
CA SER A 183 -5.23 -13.91 11.43
C SER A 183 -4.70 -14.73 10.26
N ILE A 184 -5.18 -14.52 9.03
CA ILE A 184 -4.60 -15.12 7.81
C ILE A 184 -3.15 -14.67 7.65
N LEU A 185 -2.92 -13.36 7.80
CA LEU A 185 -1.59 -12.76 7.68
C LEU A 185 -0.66 -13.22 8.82
N THR A 186 -1.11 -13.11 10.07
CA THR A 186 -0.29 -13.49 11.24
C THR A 186 0.01 -14.98 11.28
N ASP A 187 -0.94 -15.85 10.93
CA ASP A 187 -0.71 -17.29 10.83
C ASP A 187 0.22 -17.65 9.66
N GLY A 188 0.27 -16.80 8.63
CA GLY A 188 1.11 -16.92 7.46
C GLY A 188 2.53 -16.40 7.63
N SER A 189 2.85 -15.68 8.70
CA SER A 189 4.10 -14.90 8.90
C SER A 189 4.24 -13.76 7.87
N VAL A 190 3.20 -12.93 7.73
CA VAL A 190 3.23 -11.67 6.99
C VAL A 190 3.24 -10.54 8.02
N GLU A 191 4.29 -9.73 8.05
CA GLU A 191 4.52 -8.71 9.05
C GLU A 191 4.02 -7.32 8.63
N ALA A 192 4.01 -7.03 7.31
CA ALA A 192 3.68 -5.70 6.81
C ALA A 192 2.77 -5.74 5.58
N VAL A 193 1.90 -4.73 5.47
CA VAL A 193 1.00 -4.61 4.32
C VAL A 193 0.90 -3.17 3.81
N ASN A 194 0.89 -3.03 2.46
CA ASN A 194 0.43 -1.81 1.81
C ASN A 194 -1.10 -1.76 1.83
N THR A 195 -1.67 -0.61 2.18
CA THR A 195 -3.12 -0.37 2.20
C THR A 195 -3.58 0.68 1.18
N ALA A 196 -2.66 1.18 0.35
CA ALA A 196 -2.98 2.19 -0.67
C ALA A 196 -3.33 1.52 -2.00
N ASN A 197 -4.64 1.29 -2.24
CA ASN A 197 -5.17 0.68 -3.46
C ASN A 197 -6.62 1.11 -3.74
N ASN A 198 -7.18 0.68 -4.88
CA ASN A 198 -8.55 1.01 -5.30
C ASN A 198 -9.64 0.35 -4.45
N HIS A 199 -9.30 -0.66 -3.64
CA HIS A 199 -10.25 -1.38 -2.78
C HIS A 199 -10.17 -0.99 -1.30
N SER A 200 -9.36 0.01 -0.94
CA SER A 200 -9.18 0.45 0.45
C SER A 200 -10.44 1.05 1.09
N HIS A 201 -11.35 1.59 0.27
CA HIS A 201 -12.57 2.28 0.71
C HIS A 201 -13.86 1.63 0.15
N ASP A 202 -13.85 0.34 -0.13
CA ASP A 202 -14.98 -0.36 -0.76
C ASP A 202 -16.31 -0.23 -0.01
N TYR A 203 -16.25 0.03 1.28
CA TYR A 203 -17.42 0.31 2.14
C TYR A 203 -17.31 1.67 2.83
N GLY A 204 -16.71 2.65 2.14
CA GLY A 204 -16.55 4.04 2.58
C GLY A 204 -15.39 4.25 3.56
N ASP A 205 -15.18 5.51 3.97
CA ASP A 205 -14.07 5.90 4.86
C ASP A 205 -14.03 5.09 6.17
N GLN A 206 -15.21 4.70 6.70
CA GLN A 206 -15.27 3.90 7.92
C GLN A 206 -14.63 2.52 7.73
N SER A 207 -14.79 1.91 6.55
CA SER A 207 -14.20 0.60 6.27
C SER A 207 -12.68 0.64 6.22
N PHE A 208 -12.10 1.74 5.76
CA PHE A 208 -10.66 1.96 5.81
C PHE A 208 -10.17 2.11 7.26
N ASP A 209 -10.83 2.98 8.06
CA ASP A 209 -10.51 3.15 9.49
C ASP A 209 -10.62 1.81 10.26
N ASP A 210 -11.64 1.01 9.98
CA ASP A 210 -11.84 -0.32 10.58
C ASP A 210 -10.70 -1.28 10.20
N THR A 211 -10.29 -1.26 8.93
CA THR A 211 -9.19 -2.09 8.42
C THR A 211 -7.88 -1.76 9.11
N LEU A 212 -7.50 -0.47 9.18
CA LEU A 212 -6.30 -0.04 9.89
C LEU A 212 -6.34 -0.44 11.38
N SER A 213 -7.50 -0.25 12.02
CA SER A 213 -7.69 -0.66 13.42
C SER A 213 -7.55 -2.17 13.63
N ALA A 214 -8.00 -2.98 12.67
CA ALA A 214 -7.86 -4.44 12.73
C ALA A 214 -6.39 -4.88 12.55
N LEU A 215 -5.66 -4.25 11.63
CA LEU A 215 -4.23 -4.48 11.40
C LEU A 215 -3.41 -4.10 12.64
N ASP A 216 -3.68 -2.92 13.22
CA ASP A 216 -3.07 -2.47 14.48
C ASP A 216 -3.29 -3.46 15.63
N ALA A 217 -4.53 -3.91 15.79
CA ALA A 217 -4.88 -4.88 16.85
C ALA A 217 -4.19 -6.24 16.68
N ALA A 218 -3.87 -6.61 15.44
CA ALA A 218 -3.12 -7.83 15.10
C ALA A 218 -1.60 -7.64 15.17
N GLY A 219 -1.10 -6.41 15.33
CA GLY A 219 0.32 -6.08 15.33
C GLY A 219 0.96 -6.15 13.94
N ILE A 220 0.17 -6.01 12.87
CA ILE A 220 0.63 -5.98 11.49
C ILE A 220 0.99 -4.54 11.14
N ILE A 221 2.18 -4.32 10.63
CA ILE A 221 2.64 -3.02 10.16
C ILE A 221 1.85 -2.67 8.89
N HIS A 222 1.24 -1.49 8.86
CA HIS A 222 0.56 -1.01 7.67
C HIS A 222 1.14 0.35 7.23
N PHE A 223 1.06 0.60 5.94
CA PHE A 223 1.52 1.84 5.31
C PHE A 223 0.76 2.03 3.99
N GLY A 224 0.69 3.27 3.54
CA GLY A 224 0.01 3.61 2.28
C GLY A 224 -0.53 5.03 2.30
N TYR A 225 -0.78 5.61 1.14
CA TYR A 225 -1.15 7.02 0.98
C TYR A 225 -0.11 7.95 1.63
N ASP A 226 -0.49 8.76 2.64
CA ASP A 226 0.40 9.68 3.37
C ASP A 226 1.02 9.03 4.62
N GLU A 227 0.60 7.81 4.96
CA GLU A 227 1.15 7.04 6.06
C GLU A 227 2.34 6.21 5.59
N THR A 228 3.46 6.36 6.27
CA THR A 228 4.68 5.59 6.02
C THR A 228 5.06 4.82 7.25
N ALA A 229 5.72 3.69 7.10
CA ALA A 229 6.22 2.91 8.23
C ALA A 229 7.75 2.85 8.23
N VAL A 230 8.34 2.86 9.42
CA VAL A 230 9.74 2.52 9.65
C VAL A 230 9.82 1.51 10.78
N THR A 231 10.35 0.34 10.50
CA THR A 231 10.53 -0.73 11.49
C THR A 231 11.98 -1.16 11.58
N GLU A 232 12.39 -1.70 12.73
CA GLU A 232 13.75 -2.22 12.90
C GLU A 232 13.76 -3.73 12.71
N VAL A 233 14.55 -4.20 11.74
CA VAL A 233 14.74 -5.60 11.41
C VAL A 233 16.23 -5.91 11.51
N ASN A 234 16.62 -6.80 12.41
CA ASN A 234 18.02 -7.16 12.68
C ASN A 234 18.95 -5.96 12.93
N GLY A 235 18.42 -4.91 13.56
CA GLY A 235 19.16 -3.67 13.84
C GLY A 235 19.23 -2.68 12.67
N ILE A 236 18.58 -2.98 11.54
CA ILE A 236 18.45 -2.12 10.37
C ILE A 236 17.06 -1.51 10.33
N LYS A 237 16.96 -0.21 10.14
CA LYS A 237 15.69 0.48 9.94
C LYS A 237 15.23 0.36 8.49
N VAL A 238 14.13 -0.33 8.29
CA VAL A 238 13.46 -0.51 6.99
C VAL A 238 12.30 0.48 6.88
N GLY A 239 12.37 1.38 5.91
CA GLY A 239 11.32 2.33 5.57
C GLY A 239 10.42 1.76 4.48
N MET A 240 9.10 1.86 4.66
CA MET A 240 8.09 1.39 3.71
C MET A 240 7.18 2.54 3.30
N VAL A 241 6.96 2.66 2.00
CA VAL A 241 6.15 3.69 1.35
C VAL A 241 5.17 3.02 0.41
N GLY A 242 3.88 3.37 0.51
CA GLY A 242 2.81 2.87 -0.34
C GLY A 242 2.17 3.99 -1.16
N ILE A 243 2.05 3.81 -2.48
CA ILE A 243 1.51 4.80 -3.41
C ILE A 243 0.38 4.18 -4.23
N TYR A 244 -0.79 4.81 -4.22
CA TYR A 244 -1.93 4.52 -5.07
C TYR A 244 -1.94 5.47 -6.26
N GLU A 245 -1.72 4.93 -7.47
CA GLU A 245 -1.46 5.73 -8.68
C GLU A 245 -2.69 5.94 -9.55
N LEU A 246 -3.64 5.00 -9.61
CA LEU A 246 -4.65 4.88 -10.66
C LEU A 246 -5.48 6.14 -10.95
N ASN A 247 -5.72 6.99 -9.97
CA ASN A 247 -6.57 8.18 -10.15
C ASN A 247 -5.81 9.43 -10.61
N ASP A 248 -4.53 9.53 -10.25
CA ASP A 248 -3.76 10.75 -10.42
C ASP A 248 -2.48 10.56 -11.22
N HIS A 249 -2.13 9.31 -11.55
CA HIS A 249 -0.97 8.95 -12.35
C HIS A 249 0.31 9.69 -11.91
N LEU A 250 0.99 10.39 -12.80
CA LEU A 250 2.18 11.19 -12.47
C LEU A 250 1.92 12.32 -11.45
N GLY A 251 0.68 12.68 -11.17
CA GLY A 251 0.33 13.58 -10.06
C GLY A 251 0.76 13.07 -8.69
N ARG A 252 1.13 11.78 -8.58
CA ARG A 252 1.65 11.18 -7.34
C ARG A 252 3.15 11.39 -7.10
N GLU A 253 3.88 12.02 -8.02
CA GLU A 253 5.32 12.30 -7.87
C GLU A 253 5.65 13.05 -6.58
N GLU A 254 4.87 14.07 -6.23
CA GLU A 254 5.13 14.86 -5.02
C GLU A 254 4.86 14.07 -3.74
N GLN A 255 3.80 13.24 -3.70
CA GLN A 255 3.51 12.34 -2.58
C GLN A 255 4.64 11.31 -2.40
N LEU A 256 5.09 10.68 -3.48
CA LEU A 256 6.21 9.74 -3.48
C LEU A 256 7.47 10.39 -2.88
N LYS A 257 7.81 11.60 -3.33
CA LYS A 257 8.96 12.36 -2.84
C LYS A 257 8.85 12.66 -1.35
N GLN A 258 7.70 13.19 -0.91
CA GLN A 258 7.47 13.55 0.50
C GLN A 258 7.55 12.31 1.40
N ASN A 259 6.98 11.18 0.97
CA ASN A 259 7.00 9.94 1.72
C ASN A 259 8.40 9.34 1.82
N ILE A 260 9.17 9.33 0.74
CA ILE A 260 10.57 8.87 0.78
C ILE A 260 11.43 9.79 1.67
N GLU A 261 11.25 11.10 1.58
CA GLU A 261 11.95 12.05 2.48
C GLU A 261 11.57 11.83 3.95
N LYS A 262 10.29 11.50 4.23
CA LYS A 262 9.81 11.22 5.58
C LYS A 262 10.47 9.98 6.16
N VAL A 263 10.49 8.84 5.48
CA VAL A 263 11.15 7.62 5.99
C VAL A 263 12.65 7.82 6.15
N LYS A 264 13.31 8.58 5.27
CA LYS A 264 14.72 8.96 5.43
C LYS A 264 14.96 9.79 6.70
N LYS A 265 14.10 10.77 6.95
CA LYS A 265 14.17 11.62 8.16
C LYS A 265 13.94 10.81 9.43
N ASP A 266 13.09 9.77 9.36
CA ASP A 266 12.82 8.85 10.47
C ASP A 266 13.93 7.81 10.66
N GLY A 267 14.95 7.87 9.78
CA GLY A 267 16.21 7.14 9.89
C GLY A 267 16.24 5.82 9.16
N ALA A 268 15.37 5.61 8.14
CA ALA A 268 15.42 4.42 7.30
C ALA A 268 16.80 4.28 6.62
N GLN A 269 17.34 3.07 6.68
CA GLN A 269 18.61 2.66 6.06
C GLN A 269 18.39 1.83 4.81
N LEU A 270 17.23 1.18 4.71
CA LEU A 270 16.72 0.45 3.56
C LEU A 270 15.32 0.98 3.26
N ILE A 271 15.00 1.28 2.00
CA ILE A 271 13.72 1.89 1.60
C ILE A 271 13.05 1.03 0.54
N ILE A 272 11.84 0.55 0.86
CA ILE A 272 10.98 -0.23 -0.02
C ILE A 272 9.78 0.62 -0.42
N VAL A 273 9.49 0.68 -1.72
CA VAL A 273 8.32 1.38 -2.25
C VAL A 273 7.38 0.37 -2.90
N ILE A 274 6.13 0.38 -2.46
CA ILE A 274 5.06 -0.46 -3.00
C ILE A 274 4.08 0.44 -3.76
N PHE A 275 3.86 0.12 -5.03
CA PHE A 275 2.87 0.81 -5.85
C PHE A 275 1.63 -0.07 -6.10
N HIS A 276 0.48 0.59 -6.20
CA HIS A 276 -0.73 0.04 -6.78
C HIS A 276 -1.05 0.87 -8.02
N TRP A 277 -0.75 0.35 -9.22
CA TRP A 277 -0.61 1.12 -10.46
C TRP A 277 -0.91 0.33 -11.74
N GLY A 278 -0.90 1.01 -12.89
CA GLY A 278 -1.03 0.40 -14.21
C GLY A 278 -2.47 0.02 -14.54
N ASN A 279 -2.64 -0.93 -15.45
CA ASN A 279 -3.94 -1.39 -15.92
C ASN A 279 -4.10 -2.89 -15.70
N GLU A 280 -5.31 -3.33 -15.34
CA GLU A 280 -5.64 -4.75 -15.18
C GLU A 280 -5.36 -5.53 -16.47
N LYS A 281 -4.78 -6.75 -16.31
CA LYS A 281 -4.46 -7.70 -17.38
C LYS A 281 -3.40 -7.23 -18.40
N GLU A 282 -2.84 -6.03 -18.24
CA GLU A 282 -1.74 -5.57 -19.09
C GLU A 282 -0.42 -6.22 -18.66
N GLU A 283 0.21 -6.91 -19.59
CA GLU A 283 1.44 -7.69 -19.35
C GLU A 283 2.72 -6.86 -19.42
N VAL A 284 2.64 -5.65 -19.98
CA VAL A 284 3.74 -4.71 -20.15
C VAL A 284 3.46 -3.47 -19.31
N PRO A 285 4.41 -3.03 -18.47
CA PRO A 285 4.22 -1.80 -17.70
C PRO A 285 4.05 -0.58 -18.62
N ASP A 286 3.14 0.30 -18.28
CA ASP A 286 2.91 1.54 -19.00
C ASP A 286 3.97 2.62 -18.68
N SER A 287 3.85 3.78 -19.33
CA SER A 287 4.79 4.88 -19.15
C SER A 287 4.72 5.54 -17.75
N ASN A 288 3.56 5.49 -17.07
CA ASN A 288 3.44 6.02 -15.71
C ASN A 288 4.16 5.10 -14.73
N GLN A 289 3.97 3.78 -14.87
CA GLN A 289 4.67 2.79 -14.06
C GLN A 289 6.19 2.95 -14.19
N THR A 290 6.71 3.00 -15.42
CA THR A 290 8.15 3.14 -15.66
C THR A 290 8.69 4.47 -15.13
N THR A 291 7.98 5.58 -15.33
CA THR A 291 8.39 6.91 -14.84
C THR A 291 8.43 6.96 -13.32
N LEU A 292 7.38 6.50 -12.64
CA LEU A 292 7.30 6.53 -11.17
C LEU A 292 8.25 5.52 -10.53
N GLY A 293 8.44 4.34 -11.14
CA GLY A 293 9.41 3.36 -10.68
C GLY A 293 10.85 3.88 -10.73
N HIS A 294 11.24 4.49 -11.86
CA HIS A 294 12.54 5.14 -11.98
C HIS A 294 12.71 6.30 -10.99
N LEU A 295 11.66 7.13 -10.84
CA LEU A 295 11.68 8.24 -9.89
C LEU A 295 11.86 7.75 -8.45
N ALA A 296 11.19 6.66 -8.05
CA ALA A 296 11.35 6.10 -6.71
C ALA A 296 12.81 5.69 -6.43
N ILE A 297 13.45 5.02 -7.37
CA ILE A 297 14.87 4.67 -7.28
C ILE A 297 15.76 5.93 -7.24
N ASP A 298 15.47 6.93 -8.08
CA ASP A 298 16.23 8.20 -8.12
C ASP A 298 16.10 8.99 -6.81
N LEU A 299 14.95 8.87 -6.15
CA LEU A 299 14.71 9.42 -4.83
C LEU A 299 15.33 8.57 -3.71
N GLY A 300 15.89 7.41 -4.02
CA GLY A 300 16.68 6.58 -3.09
C GLY A 300 15.94 5.37 -2.52
N ALA A 301 14.91 4.87 -3.20
CA ALA A 301 14.38 3.55 -2.92
C ALA A 301 15.42 2.46 -3.28
N ASP A 302 15.43 1.38 -2.52
CA ASP A 302 16.31 0.22 -2.72
C ASP A 302 15.61 -0.92 -3.44
N LEU A 303 14.28 -0.95 -3.38
CA LEU A 303 13.41 -1.88 -4.09
C LEU A 303 12.07 -1.20 -4.38
N VAL A 304 11.54 -1.44 -5.57
CA VAL A 304 10.18 -1.06 -5.98
C VAL A 304 9.42 -2.31 -6.36
N CYS A 305 8.21 -2.48 -5.83
CA CYS A 305 7.28 -3.55 -6.21
C CYS A 305 5.90 -2.99 -6.52
N GLY A 306 5.25 -3.57 -7.53
CA GLY A 306 3.98 -3.13 -8.05
C GLY A 306 2.88 -4.17 -7.96
N HIS A 307 1.64 -3.66 -7.93
CA HIS A 307 0.38 -4.37 -7.76
C HIS A 307 -0.70 -3.77 -8.66
N HIS A 308 -1.86 -4.38 -8.74
CA HIS A 308 -3.05 -4.01 -9.51
C HIS A 308 -3.18 -4.67 -10.89
N PRO A 309 -2.17 -4.87 -11.73
CA PRO A 309 -2.42 -5.53 -13.01
C PRO A 309 -3.02 -6.93 -12.90
N HIS A 310 -3.00 -7.57 -11.73
CA HIS A 310 -3.50 -8.91 -11.44
C HIS A 310 -2.88 -10.02 -12.31
N VAL A 311 -1.85 -9.67 -13.07
CA VAL A 311 -0.99 -10.58 -13.84
C VAL A 311 0.46 -10.23 -13.55
N LEU A 312 1.37 -11.19 -13.70
CA LEU A 312 2.79 -10.93 -13.58
C LEU A 312 3.23 -9.94 -14.68
N GLN A 313 4.02 -8.94 -14.34
CA GLN A 313 4.76 -8.11 -15.28
C GLN A 313 6.26 -8.39 -15.18
N GLY A 314 7.06 -7.71 -16.00
CA GLY A 314 8.51 -7.88 -16.01
C GLY A 314 9.19 -7.26 -14.79
N ILE A 315 10.46 -7.60 -14.64
CA ILE A 315 11.38 -7.05 -13.65
C ILE A 315 12.47 -6.27 -14.38
N GLU A 316 12.71 -5.03 -13.96
CA GLU A 316 13.75 -4.17 -14.48
C GLU A 316 14.85 -3.95 -13.45
N GLU A 317 16.12 -4.01 -13.86
CA GLU A 317 17.22 -3.49 -13.06
C GLU A 317 17.53 -2.06 -13.52
N TYR A 318 17.15 -1.07 -12.69
CA TYR A 318 17.43 0.34 -12.94
C TYR A 318 18.43 0.86 -11.91
N LYS A 319 19.58 1.36 -12.41
CA LYS A 319 20.70 1.85 -11.56
C LYS A 319 21.16 0.87 -10.47
N GLY A 320 21.13 -0.44 -10.79
CA GLY A 320 21.52 -1.51 -9.88
C GLY A 320 20.49 -1.83 -8.79
N LYS A 321 19.23 -1.42 -8.97
CA LYS A 321 18.11 -1.70 -8.10
C LYS A 321 16.97 -2.35 -8.89
N ASN A 322 16.20 -3.21 -8.25
CA ASN A 322 15.08 -3.88 -8.90
C ASN A 322 13.80 -3.06 -8.86
N ILE A 323 13.08 -3.07 -9.97
CA ILE A 323 11.68 -2.66 -10.10
C ILE A 323 10.90 -3.87 -10.57
N VAL A 324 10.05 -4.42 -9.72
CA VAL A 324 9.14 -5.54 -10.02
C VAL A 324 7.79 -4.93 -10.36
N TYR A 325 7.43 -4.84 -11.62
CA TYR A 325 6.28 -4.04 -12.04
C TYR A 325 4.92 -4.59 -11.62
N SER A 326 4.75 -5.92 -11.57
CA SER A 326 3.58 -6.56 -10.97
C SER A 326 3.90 -7.97 -10.52
N LEU A 327 3.46 -8.30 -9.29
CA LEU A 327 3.57 -9.64 -8.73
C LEU A 327 2.33 -10.51 -9.01
N GLY A 328 1.31 -9.99 -9.69
CA GLY A 328 0.03 -10.67 -9.88
C GLY A 328 -0.79 -10.78 -8.60
N ASN A 329 -1.78 -11.64 -8.61
CA ASN A 329 -2.56 -11.99 -7.42
C ASN A 329 -1.74 -12.90 -6.49
N PHE A 330 -2.13 -13.01 -5.20
CA PHE A 330 -1.51 -13.96 -4.28
C PHE A 330 -2.56 -14.71 -3.46
N CYS A 331 -2.99 -14.22 -2.31
CA CYS A 331 -4.14 -14.78 -1.59
C CYS A 331 -5.40 -14.03 -2.01
N PHE A 332 -5.95 -14.43 -3.17
CA PHE A 332 -6.89 -13.62 -3.92
C PHE A 332 -8.34 -14.08 -3.74
N GLY A 333 -9.11 -13.36 -2.91
CA GLY A 333 -10.54 -13.60 -2.65
C GLY A 333 -11.50 -13.03 -3.70
N GLY A 334 -10.98 -12.44 -4.79
CA GLY A 334 -11.80 -11.75 -5.78
C GLY A 334 -12.61 -12.69 -6.70
N ASN A 335 -12.11 -13.91 -6.97
CA ASN A 335 -12.75 -14.79 -7.96
C ASN A 335 -12.33 -16.26 -7.73
N ALA A 336 -13.30 -17.17 -7.84
CA ALA A 336 -13.03 -18.61 -7.77
C ALA A 336 -12.44 -19.20 -9.08
N TYR A 337 -12.57 -18.49 -10.20
CA TYR A 337 -12.09 -18.93 -11.52
C TYR A 337 -11.37 -17.79 -12.25
N PRO A 338 -10.24 -17.28 -11.74
CA PRO A 338 -9.51 -16.21 -12.41
C PRO A 338 -8.87 -16.73 -13.71
N SER A 339 -8.68 -15.83 -14.67
CA SER A 339 -8.10 -16.17 -15.98
C SER A 339 -6.59 -16.43 -15.92
N ASP A 340 -5.87 -15.89 -14.91
CA ASP A 340 -4.46 -16.14 -14.65
C ASP A 340 -4.27 -16.50 -13.17
N MET A 341 -3.65 -17.63 -12.89
CA MET A 341 -3.32 -18.09 -11.54
C MET A 341 -1.82 -18.01 -11.24
N ASP A 342 -1.02 -17.53 -12.18
CA ASP A 342 0.43 -17.41 -12.00
C ASP A 342 0.76 -16.22 -11.11
N THR A 343 1.63 -16.47 -10.14
CA THR A 343 2.14 -15.46 -9.23
C THR A 343 3.57 -15.80 -8.81
N MET A 344 4.17 -14.97 -7.97
CA MET A 344 5.50 -15.23 -7.43
C MET A 344 5.65 -14.71 -6.02
N ILE A 345 6.58 -15.29 -5.27
CA ILE A 345 7.21 -14.66 -4.13
C ILE A 345 8.53 -14.07 -4.64
N PHE A 346 8.66 -12.75 -4.60
CA PHE A 346 9.91 -12.08 -4.91
C PHE A 346 10.71 -11.88 -3.64
N GLN A 347 11.85 -12.56 -3.52
CA GLN A 347 12.77 -12.38 -2.39
C GLN A 347 14.00 -11.60 -2.84
N GLN A 348 14.41 -10.65 -2.02
CA GLN A 348 15.70 -9.97 -2.19
C GLN A 348 16.46 -9.94 -0.88
N THR A 349 17.73 -10.34 -0.95
CA THR A 349 18.66 -10.25 0.18
C THR A 349 19.51 -9.00 0.02
N PHE A 350 19.46 -8.12 1.02
CA PHE A 350 20.24 -6.90 1.08
C PHE A 350 21.39 -7.08 2.05
N THR A 351 22.58 -6.62 1.65
CA THR A 351 23.72 -6.50 2.55
C THR A 351 23.91 -5.01 2.91
N ILE A 352 23.84 -4.68 4.19
CA ILE A 352 23.96 -3.33 4.71
C ILE A 352 25.18 -3.23 5.60
N ASP A 353 26.06 -2.25 5.36
CA ASP A 353 27.21 -1.95 6.21
C ASP A 353 27.32 -0.44 6.52
N SER A 354 28.42 0.00 7.09
CA SER A 354 28.67 1.41 7.41
C SER A 354 28.64 2.37 6.20
N ASN A 355 28.67 1.84 4.96
CA ASN A 355 28.59 2.62 3.73
C ASN A 355 27.16 2.62 3.14
N GLY A 356 26.22 1.94 3.78
CA GLY A 356 24.82 1.79 3.33
C GLY A 356 24.52 0.45 2.68
N VAL A 357 23.45 0.41 1.87
CA VAL A 357 23.02 -0.79 1.15
C VAL A 357 23.97 -1.07 -0.01
N LYS A 358 24.46 -2.30 -0.09
CA LYS A 358 25.30 -2.75 -1.23
C LYS A 358 24.48 -3.00 -2.46
N ALA A 359 25.06 -2.70 -3.63
CA ALA A 359 24.48 -3.01 -4.93
C ALA A 359 24.84 -4.45 -5.34
N ASP A 360 24.54 -5.43 -4.50
CA ASP A 360 24.77 -6.86 -4.77
C ASP A 360 23.54 -7.55 -5.41
N ASN A 361 22.36 -6.95 -5.28
CA ASN A 361 21.11 -7.31 -5.96
C ASN A 361 20.80 -8.82 -5.97
N VAL A 362 21.01 -9.48 -4.80
CA VAL A 362 20.80 -10.93 -4.66
C VAL A 362 19.29 -11.20 -4.58
N THR A 363 18.75 -11.79 -5.64
CA THR A 363 17.32 -12.09 -5.76
C THR A 363 17.04 -13.59 -5.82
N ASN A 364 15.86 -13.99 -5.37
CA ASN A 364 15.30 -15.32 -5.50
C ASN A 364 13.83 -15.23 -5.90
N ILE A 365 13.48 -15.60 -7.11
CA ILE A 365 12.11 -15.63 -7.60
C ILE A 365 11.57 -17.03 -7.36
N ILE A 366 10.52 -17.15 -6.54
CA ILE A 366 9.83 -18.42 -6.26
C ILE A 366 8.52 -18.41 -7.03
N PRO A 367 8.41 -19.16 -8.15
CA PRO A 367 7.17 -19.26 -8.92
C PRO A 367 6.09 -19.94 -8.08
N CYS A 368 4.89 -19.36 -8.10
CA CYS A 368 3.74 -19.85 -7.37
C CYS A 368 2.49 -19.85 -8.24
N SER A 369 1.51 -20.68 -7.89
CA SER A 369 0.12 -20.50 -8.26
C SER A 369 -0.63 -19.87 -7.08
N ILE A 370 -1.66 -19.06 -7.33
CA ILE A 370 -2.54 -18.52 -6.27
C ILE A 370 -3.38 -19.61 -5.59
N SER A 371 -3.35 -20.82 -6.12
CA SER A 371 -4.13 -21.97 -5.68
C SER A 371 -3.28 -23.22 -5.54
N SER A 372 -3.66 -24.12 -4.65
CA SER A 372 -3.14 -25.49 -4.58
C SER A 372 -3.92 -26.47 -5.47
N ASP A 373 -5.01 -26.03 -6.10
CA ASP A 373 -5.82 -26.74 -7.06
C ASP A 373 -5.63 -26.15 -8.46
N SER A 374 -5.50 -26.97 -9.48
CA SER A 374 -5.26 -26.53 -10.86
C SER A 374 -6.52 -26.06 -11.58
N ASP A 375 -7.72 -26.41 -11.09
CA ASP A 375 -8.98 -26.21 -11.79
C ASP A 375 -9.73 -24.96 -11.31
N TYR A 376 -9.42 -24.49 -10.10
CA TYR A 376 -10.07 -23.31 -9.51
C TYR A 376 -9.21 -22.70 -8.40
N ASN A 377 -9.48 -21.45 -8.06
CA ASN A 377 -8.84 -20.76 -6.97
C ASN A 377 -9.41 -21.21 -5.61
N ASN A 378 -8.60 -21.89 -4.84
CA ASN A 378 -8.94 -22.30 -3.47
C ASN A 378 -8.28 -21.39 -2.41
N TYR A 379 -7.78 -20.22 -2.80
CA TYR A 379 -7.22 -19.18 -1.92
C TYR A 379 -5.96 -19.61 -1.17
N GLN A 380 -5.22 -20.56 -1.73
CA GLN A 380 -4.06 -21.17 -1.09
C GLN A 380 -2.83 -21.06 -1.97
N PRO A 381 -2.14 -19.89 -1.97
CA PRO A 381 -0.92 -19.70 -2.75
C PRO A 381 0.09 -20.83 -2.48
N THR A 382 0.60 -21.39 -3.56
CA THR A 382 1.42 -22.61 -3.48
C THR A 382 2.62 -22.50 -4.43
N PRO A 383 3.85 -22.69 -3.95
CA PRO A 383 5.02 -22.79 -4.81
C PRO A 383 4.89 -23.97 -5.78
N VAL A 384 5.17 -23.70 -7.05
CA VAL A 384 5.11 -24.70 -8.12
C VAL A 384 6.51 -25.19 -8.50
N SER A 385 6.60 -26.28 -9.25
CA SER A 385 7.88 -26.88 -9.63
C SER A 385 7.81 -27.53 -11.02
N GLY A 386 8.99 -27.84 -11.62
CA GLY A 386 9.09 -28.48 -12.93
C GLY A 386 8.60 -27.58 -14.05
N GLU A 387 7.85 -28.12 -15.01
CA GLU A 387 7.41 -27.40 -16.23
C GLU A 387 6.55 -26.16 -15.91
N GLU A 388 5.74 -26.20 -14.87
CA GLU A 388 4.92 -25.06 -14.44
C GLU A 388 5.80 -23.91 -13.93
N ALA A 389 6.76 -24.20 -13.05
CA ALA A 389 7.72 -23.21 -12.58
C ALA A 389 8.55 -22.62 -13.72
N ASP A 390 9.02 -23.48 -14.62
CA ASP A 390 9.79 -23.05 -15.80
C ASP A 390 8.96 -22.11 -16.69
N SER A 391 7.66 -22.39 -16.87
CA SER A 391 6.74 -21.55 -17.63
C SER A 391 6.57 -20.17 -17.02
N ILE A 392 6.36 -20.09 -15.69
CA ILE A 392 6.22 -18.81 -14.97
C ILE A 392 7.53 -18.00 -15.06
N LEU A 393 8.68 -18.63 -14.84
CA LEU A 393 9.97 -17.95 -14.94
C LEU A 393 10.23 -17.44 -16.37
N GLN A 394 9.87 -18.23 -17.39
CA GLN A 394 9.96 -17.80 -18.78
C GLN A 394 9.04 -16.60 -19.05
N LYS A 395 7.78 -16.64 -18.58
CA LYS A 395 6.83 -15.53 -18.67
C LYS A 395 7.43 -14.24 -18.09
N ILE A 396 8.00 -14.30 -16.88
CA ILE A 396 8.65 -13.14 -16.24
C ILE A 396 9.82 -12.63 -17.09
N GLN A 397 10.67 -13.53 -17.58
CA GLN A 397 11.83 -13.18 -18.41
C GLN A 397 11.43 -12.52 -19.75
N GLU A 398 10.41 -13.05 -20.42
CA GLU A 398 9.89 -12.50 -21.67
C GLU A 398 9.33 -11.10 -21.42
N ARG A 399 8.47 -10.92 -20.40
CA ARG A 399 7.88 -9.63 -20.04
C ARG A 399 8.94 -8.61 -19.60
N SER A 400 10.01 -9.05 -18.95
CA SER A 400 11.15 -8.18 -18.60
C SER A 400 11.89 -7.69 -19.87
N SER A 401 11.98 -8.53 -20.92
CA SER A 401 12.62 -8.14 -22.19
C SER A 401 11.83 -7.09 -22.98
N TRP A 402 10.53 -6.92 -22.69
CA TRP A 402 9.67 -5.95 -23.37
C TRP A 402 9.77 -4.54 -22.76
N ILE A 403 10.29 -4.41 -21.54
CA ILE A 403 10.43 -3.13 -20.86
C ILE A 403 11.41 -2.25 -21.65
N GLY A 404 10.98 -1.05 -22.03
CA GLY A 404 11.79 -0.11 -22.82
C GLY A 404 12.00 -0.48 -24.30
N SER A 405 11.50 -1.63 -24.77
CA SER A 405 11.61 -2.02 -26.19
C SER A 405 10.53 -1.39 -27.08
N GLY A 406 9.46 -0.84 -26.49
CA GLY A 406 8.31 -0.24 -27.20
C GLY A 406 8.42 1.24 -27.52
N SER A 407 9.54 1.93 -27.21
CA SER A 407 9.64 3.40 -27.39
C SER A 407 10.23 3.87 -28.72
N THR A 408 10.36 3.00 -29.74
CA THR A 408 10.94 3.40 -31.05
C THR A 408 9.99 3.30 -32.24
N GLU A 409 8.69 3.06 -32.06
CA GLU A 409 7.77 3.16 -33.20
C GLU A 409 6.60 4.09 -32.86
N ASN A 410 6.60 5.23 -33.54
CA ASN A 410 5.55 6.24 -33.74
C ASN A 410 5.64 7.53 -32.90
N SER A 411 6.65 8.34 -33.23
CA SER A 411 6.52 9.79 -33.20
C SER A 411 7.08 10.42 -34.50
N GLU A 412 6.50 10.04 -35.63
CA GLU A 412 6.48 10.86 -36.85
C GLU A 412 5.05 10.81 -37.39
N GLY A 413 4.25 11.72 -36.94
CA GLY A 413 2.91 12.02 -37.43
C GLY A 413 2.75 13.53 -37.43
N ASP A 414 3.03 14.14 -38.58
CA ASP A 414 2.92 15.55 -38.89
C ASP A 414 1.66 16.20 -38.34
N ASP A 415 1.83 17.21 -37.51
CA ASP A 415 0.84 18.24 -37.25
C ASP A 415 0.67 19.12 -38.52
N ILE A 416 -0.38 18.84 -39.27
CA ILE A 416 -0.91 19.83 -40.23
C ILE A 416 -2.25 20.30 -39.68
N TYR A 417 -2.24 21.42 -38.97
CA TYR A 417 -3.42 22.27 -38.78
C TYR A 417 -3.64 23.07 -40.07
N GLU A 418 -4.64 22.71 -40.87
CA GLU A 418 -5.24 23.63 -41.83
C GLU A 418 -6.54 24.19 -41.23
N ASP A 419 -6.46 25.49 -41.02
CA ASP A 419 -7.54 26.42 -40.70
C ASP A 419 -8.43 26.59 -41.94
N SER A 420 -9.73 26.33 -41.85
CA SER A 420 -10.69 26.83 -42.84
C SER A 420 -12.02 27.14 -42.19
N GLU A 421 -12.28 28.45 -42.15
CA GLU A 421 -13.55 29.08 -41.81
C GLU A 421 -14.68 28.68 -42.77
N GLY A 422 -15.89 28.56 -42.18
CA GLY A 422 -17.13 29.12 -42.67
C GLY A 422 -17.96 28.36 -43.70
N THR A 423 -19.16 27.98 -43.34
CA THR A 423 -20.42 28.63 -43.74
C THR A 423 -21.63 27.75 -43.39
N ASP A 424 -22.66 28.43 -42.94
CA ASP A 424 -24.02 27.94 -42.65
C ASP A 424 -24.71 27.20 -43.78
N SER A 425 -25.54 26.19 -43.45
CA SER A 425 -26.92 26.12 -44.00
C SER A 425 -27.75 25.03 -43.34
N GLU A 426 -28.98 25.40 -43.14
CA GLU A 426 -30.12 24.77 -42.46
C GLU A 426 -30.62 23.42 -43.02
N ASP A 427 -31.32 22.74 -42.09
CA ASP A 427 -32.61 22.05 -42.28
C ASP A 427 -32.64 20.64 -42.85
N SER A 428 -33.08 19.70 -42.06
CA SER A 428 -34.36 18.93 -42.21
C SER A 428 -34.34 17.64 -41.37
N SER A 429 -35.43 17.50 -40.61
CA SER A 429 -35.96 16.36 -39.92
C SER A 429 -35.99 15.10 -40.77
N GLU A 430 -35.70 13.92 -40.16
CA GLU A 430 -36.55 12.71 -40.27
C GLU A 430 -36.30 11.72 -39.17
N ASP A 431 -37.39 11.29 -38.61
CA ASP A 431 -37.72 10.29 -37.62
C ASP A 431 -37.39 8.89 -38.13
N TYR A 432 -36.64 8.05 -37.34
CA TYR A 432 -36.78 6.58 -37.49
C TYR A 432 -36.50 5.87 -36.19
N SER A 433 -37.56 5.30 -35.64
CA SER A 433 -37.61 4.31 -34.59
C SER A 433 -36.97 3.00 -35.03
N GLY A 434 -36.12 2.42 -34.16
CA GLY A 434 -35.64 1.06 -34.35
C GLY A 434 -34.99 0.55 -33.06
N ASP A 435 -35.80 -0.20 -32.31
CA ASP A 435 -35.33 -1.09 -31.24
C ASP A 435 -34.31 -2.09 -31.84
N GLU A 436 -33.14 -2.16 -31.30
CA GLU A 436 -32.31 -3.37 -31.35
C GLU A 436 -31.57 -3.58 -30.02
N ASP A 437 -31.98 -4.67 -29.43
CA ASP A 437 -31.47 -5.44 -28.33
C ASP A 437 -29.93 -5.63 -28.43
N LEU A 438 -29.13 -5.02 -27.54
CA LEU A 438 -27.74 -5.38 -27.35
C LEU A 438 -27.58 -6.16 -26.05
N THR A 439 -27.57 -7.46 -26.24
CA THR A 439 -27.12 -8.42 -25.22
C THR A 439 -25.65 -8.15 -24.91
N ASP A 440 -25.40 -7.66 -23.72
CA ASP A 440 -24.08 -7.59 -23.12
C ASP A 440 -23.52 -8.98 -22.89
N SER A 441 -22.42 -9.27 -23.56
CA SER A 441 -21.60 -10.45 -23.28
C SER A 441 -20.69 -10.11 -22.10
N TYR A 442 -21.01 -10.65 -20.93
CA TYR A 442 -20.13 -10.65 -19.76
C TYR A 442 -18.92 -11.53 -20.05
N ASP A 443 -17.75 -10.94 -20.22
CA ASP A 443 -16.48 -11.65 -20.15
C ASP A 443 -15.84 -11.44 -18.78
N GLU A 444 -15.49 -12.54 -18.19
CA GLU A 444 -15.04 -12.88 -16.84
C GLU A 444 -13.78 -12.13 -16.40
N MET A 445 -13.82 -11.67 -15.14
CA MET A 445 -12.59 -11.41 -14.37
C MET A 445 -12.11 -12.64 -13.62
#